data_5b58b983f94c6a5e4eb6576effd5b4fb
#
_entry.id   5b58b983f94c6a5e4eb6576effd5b4fb
#
_cell.length_a   1.000
_cell.length_b   1.000
_cell.length_c   1.000
_cell.angle_alpha   90.00
_cell.angle_beta   90.00
_cell.angle_gamma   90.00
#
_symmetry.space_group_name_H-M   'P 1'
#
loop_
_entity.id
_entity.type
_entity.pdbx_description
1 polymer ?
#
loop_
_entity_poly.entity_id
_entity_poly.type
_entity_poly.pdbx_seq_one_letter_code
_entity_poly.pdbx_strand_id
1 'polypeptide(L)'
;KERFTEKSSFSALRNKWFLLLLLLPVLLSGCGIYSFTGASVSPDTKTISILNFDDRSASGPTFLAQNFTEKTREYFQRNSSLSLVNREGDLNLEGSITQYNLSPIAPVAGQGVERAAQTRLTIGVKVKFTNTKNKEQNFDQAFSFYQDFDQSKSFAAVEKELIESISDQIILDIFNKSLANW
;
A
#
# COMPACT_ATOMS: atom_id res chain seq x y z
N LYS A 1 66.56 -45.97 1.30
CA LYS A 1 66.12 -45.46 -0.03
C LYS A 1 64.62 -45.42 -0.05
N GLU A 2 64.05 -44.46 0.55
CA GLU A 2 62.67 -44.01 0.32
C GLU A 2 62.32 -42.87 1.35
N ARG A 3 62.64 -41.66 0.99
CA ARG A 3 62.20 -40.47 1.76
C ARG A 3 62.28 -39.23 0.88
N PHE A 4 61.46 -39.17 -0.18
CA PHE A 4 61.40 -38.01 -1.04
C PHE A 4 60.08 -37.94 -1.85
N THR A 5 58.91 -37.95 -1.22
CA THR A 5 57.71 -37.63 -1.99
C THR A 5 56.57 -36.94 -1.17
N GLU A 6 56.81 -36.54 0.08
CA GLU A 6 55.71 -36.02 0.93
C GLU A 6 55.65 -34.50 1.06
N LYS A 7 56.57 -33.74 0.50
CA LYS A 7 56.63 -32.28 0.64
C LYS A 7 55.86 -31.49 -0.43
N SER A 8 55.41 -32.09 -1.52
CA SER A 8 54.75 -31.38 -2.61
C SER A 8 53.24 -31.28 -2.45
N SER A 9 52.59 -32.15 -1.65
CA SER A 9 51.13 -32.16 -1.47
C SER A 9 50.65 -31.08 -0.51
N PHE A 10 51.45 -30.73 0.49
CA PHE A 10 51.05 -29.71 1.49
C PHE A 10 51.07 -28.27 0.93
N SER A 11 51.89 -27.94 -0.02
CA SER A 11 51.95 -26.63 -0.64
C SER A 11 50.76 -26.38 -1.57
N ALA A 12 50.29 -27.41 -2.26
CA ALA A 12 49.13 -27.31 -3.16
C ALA A 12 47.81 -27.14 -2.40
N LEU A 13 47.66 -27.78 -1.22
CA LEU A 13 46.49 -27.60 -0.37
C LEU A 13 46.45 -26.18 0.24
N ARG A 14 47.59 -25.67 0.68
CA ARG A 14 47.71 -24.33 1.27
C ARG A 14 47.36 -23.24 0.26
N ASN A 15 47.77 -23.38 -0.99
CA ASN A 15 47.40 -22.44 -2.05
C ASN A 15 45.91 -22.50 -2.43
N LYS A 16 45.28 -23.67 -2.39
CA LYS A 16 43.83 -23.81 -2.62
C LYS A 16 43.02 -23.17 -1.51
N TRP A 17 43.43 -23.29 -0.27
CA TRP A 17 42.78 -22.65 0.87
C TRP A 17 42.94 -21.12 0.83
N PHE A 18 44.08 -20.64 0.40
CA PHE A 18 44.33 -19.20 0.23
C PHE A 18 43.49 -18.60 -0.89
N LEU A 19 43.29 -19.32 -2.01
CA LEU A 19 42.41 -18.95 -3.09
C LEU A 19 40.93 -18.94 -2.66
N LEU A 20 40.53 -19.91 -1.83
CA LEU A 20 39.18 -20.02 -1.30
C LEU A 20 38.88 -18.87 -0.31
N LEU A 21 39.87 -18.48 0.51
CA LEU A 21 39.77 -17.38 1.46
C LEU A 21 39.76 -15.99 0.77
N LEU A 22 40.43 -15.86 -0.39
CA LEU A 22 40.43 -14.68 -1.22
C LEU A 22 39.12 -14.51 -2.01
N LEU A 23 38.44 -15.64 -2.34
CA LEU A 23 37.16 -15.63 -3.08
C LEU A 23 35.96 -15.30 -2.17
N LEU A 24 36.07 -15.54 -0.87
CA LEU A 24 35.01 -15.35 0.10
C LEU A 24 34.48 -13.89 0.19
N PRO A 25 35.32 -12.82 0.19
CA PRO A 25 34.82 -11.44 0.24
C PRO A 25 34.14 -10.99 -1.04
N VAL A 26 34.41 -11.62 -2.20
CA VAL A 26 33.77 -11.29 -3.48
C VAL A 26 32.30 -11.77 -3.50
N LEU A 27 31.99 -12.86 -2.78
CA LEU A 27 30.63 -13.37 -2.65
C LEU A 27 29.77 -12.57 -1.64
N LEU A 28 30.39 -11.78 -0.77
CA LEU A 28 29.70 -10.94 0.22
C LEU A 28 29.39 -9.53 -0.27
N SER A 29 29.90 -9.12 -1.43
CA SER A 29 29.66 -7.79 -2.01
C SER A 29 28.31 -7.67 -2.74
N GLY A 30 27.51 -8.72 -2.77
CA GLY A 30 26.21 -8.78 -3.48
C GLY A 30 25.00 -8.30 -2.69
N CYS A 31 25.14 -7.66 -1.53
CA CYS A 31 24.04 -6.97 -0.89
C CYS A 31 23.75 -5.65 -1.63
N GLY A 32 23.20 -5.76 -2.84
CA GLY A 32 22.46 -4.66 -3.44
C GLY A 32 21.35 -4.25 -2.47
N ILE A 33 21.32 -2.97 -2.14
CA ILE A 33 20.26 -2.34 -1.34
C ILE A 33 18.95 -2.53 -2.11
N TYR A 34 18.26 -3.67 -1.87
CA TYR A 34 16.88 -3.82 -2.25
C TYR A 34 16.07 -2.94 -1.29
N SER A 35 15.88 -1.68 -1.67
CA SER A 35 14.88 -0.82 -1.04
C SER A 35 13.51 -1.37 -1.44
N PHE A 36 12.92 -2.15 -0.56
CA PHE A 36 11.53 -2.60 -0.64
C PHE A 36 10.58 -1.46 -0.23
N THR A 37 10.73 -0.30 -0.81
CA THR A 37 9.66 0.69 -0.84
C THR A 37 8.76 0.27 -2.00
N GLY A 38 7.57 -0.24 -1.69
CA GLY A 38 6.60 -0.78 -2.66
C GLY A 38 6.07 0.20 -3.71
N ALA A 39 6.66 1.38 -3.81
CA ALA A 39 6.35 2.42 -4.78
C ALA A 39 7.44 2.47 -5.84
N SER A 40 7.14 2.00 -7.04
CA SER A 40 8.01 2.13 -8.23
C SER A 40 7.76 3.46 -8.93
N VAL A 41 8.19 4.54 -8.32
CA VAL A 41 8.07 5.88 -8.90
C VAL A 41 9.31 6.18 -9.74
N SER A 42 9.13 6.73 -10.96
CA SER A 42 10.25 7.19 -11.79
C SER A 42 11.14 8.15 -11.00
N PRO A 43 12.49 8.07 -11.12
CA PRO A 43 13.43 8.96 -10.42
C PRO A 43 13.20 10.45 -10.67
N ASP A 44 12.54 10.79 -11.77
CA ASP A 44 12.22 12.16 -12.16
C ASP A 44 10.94 12.70 -11.48
N THR A 45 10.19 11.85 -10.79
CA THR A 45 8.96 12.20 -10.09
C THR A 45 9.27 12.41 -8.61
N LYS A 46 9.15 13.64 -8.13
CA LYS A 46 9.56 14.03 -6.78
C LYS A 46 8.44 14.59 -5.91
N THR A 47 7.37 15.06 -6.54
CA THR A 47 6.30 15.77 -5.84
C THR A 47 4.93 15.19 -6.13
N ILE A 48 4.06 15.24 -5.11
CA ILE A 48 2.66 14.88 -5.23
C ILE A 48 1.77 15.97 -4.64
N SER A 49 0.71 16.33 -5.36
CA SER A 49 -0.37 17.16 -4.86
C SER A 49 -1.59 16.30 -4.59
N ILE A 50 -2.15 16.39 -3.38
CA ILE A 50 -3.38 15.72 -2.98
C ILE A 50 -4.38 16.79 -2.57
N LEU A 51 -5.35 17.04 -3.45
CA LEU A 51 -6.41 18.01 -3.20
C LEU A 51 -7.38 17.50 -2.13
N ASN A 52 -8.15 18.42 -1.53
CA ASN A 52 -9.19 18.02 -0.62
C ASN A 52 -10.26 17.20 -1.36
N PHE A 53 -10.64 16.08 -0.78
CA PHE A 53 -11.75 15.30 -1.27
C PHE A 53 -13.07 16.00 -0.90
N ASP A 54 -14.03 16.00 -1.83
CA ASP A 54 -15.37 16.47 -1.58
C ASP A 54 -16.26 15.31 -1.13
N ASP A 55 -17.22 15.55 -0.23
CA ASP A 55 -18.27 14.58 0.06
C ASP A 55 -19.49 14.84 -0.84
N ARG A 56 -19.77 13.90 -1.72
CA ARG A 56 -20.94 13.86 -2.61
C ARG A 56 -21.86 12.70 -2.30
N SER A 57 -21.63 12.00 -1.20
CA SER A 57 -22.43 10.83 -0.81
C SER A 57 -23.82 11.19 -0.28
N ALA A 58 -24.04 12.45 0.12
CA ALA A 58 -25.24 13.00 0.74
C ALA A 58 -25.64 12.36 2.09
N SER A 59 -24.94 11.33 2.56
CA SER A 59 -25.30 10.56 3.76
C SER A 59 -24.16 10.41 4.75
N GLY A 60 -22.94 10.77 4.37
CA GLY A 60 -21.75 10.63 5.21
C GLY A 60 -21.70 11.68 6.33
N PRO A 61 -20.99 11.39 7.44
CA PRO A 61 -20.75 12.37 8.48
C PRO A 61 -19.85 13.51 7.97
N THR A 62 -20.08 14.72 8.46
CA THR A 62 -19.40 15.94 7.98
C THR A 62 -17.87 15.90 8.05
N PHE A 63 -17.30 15.09 8.93
CA PHE A 63 -15.86 14.95 9.08
C PHE A 63 -15.22 13.97 8.07
N LEU A 64 -16.03 13.19 7.34
CA LEU A 64 -15.55 12.06 6.52
C LEU A 64 -14.55 12.51 5.44
N ALA A 65 -14.90 13.52 4.66
CA ALA A 65 -14.06 14.00 3.56
C ALA A 65 -12.75 14.60 4.05
N GLN A 66 -12.78 15.37 5.14
CA GLN A 66 -11.58 15.94 5.73
C GLN A 66 -10.67 14.84 6.28
N ASN A 67 -11.22 13.91 7.07
CA ASN A 67 -10.47 12.80 7.64
C ASN A 67 -9.85 11.93 6.54
N PHE A 68 -10.59 11.57 5.51
CA PHE A 68 -10.11 10.80 4.37
C PHE A 68 -8.96 11.51 3.66
N THR A 69 -9.06 12.83 3.45
CA THR A 69 -8.02 13.65 2.83
C THR A 69 -6.72 13.62 3.65
N GLU A 70 -6.83 13.87 4.95
CA GLU A 70 -5.68 13.91 5.86
C GLU A 70 -4.99 12.54 5.94
N LYS A 71 -5.76 11.46 6.10
CA LYS A 71 -5.24 10.09 6.09
C LYS A 71 -4.55 9.73 4.76
N THR A 72 -5.11 10.16 3.63
CA THR A 72 -4.51 9.94 2.32
C THR A 72 -3.15 10.64 2.22
N ARG A 73 -3.06 11.91 2.62
CA ARG A 73 -1.79 12.66 2.63
C ARG A 73 -0.75 12.01 3.52
N GLU A 74 -1.14 11.65 4.73
CA GLU A 74 -0.27 10.99 5.70
C GLU A 74 0.23 9.63 5.18
N TYR A 75 -0.64 8.83 4.56
CA TYR A 75 -0.28 7.53 4.02
C TYR A 75 0.74 7.66 2.88
N PHE A 76 0.49 8.57 1.92
CA PHE A 76 1.41 8.81 0.80
C PHE A 76 2.77 9.34 1.27
N GLN A 77 2.77 10.24 2.24
CA GLN A 77 4.00 10.83 2.79
C GLN A 77 4.85 9.80 3.56
N ARG A 78 4.22 8.87 4.27
CA ARG A 78 4.94 7.83 5.02
C ARG A 78 5.44 6.68 4.14
N ASN A 79 4.74 6.37 3.05
CA ASN A 79 4.98 5.18 2.26
C ASN A 79 5.63 5.46 0.89
N SER A 80 5.98 6.71 0.61
CA SER A 80 6.73 7.08 -0.59
C SER A 80 7.83 8.09 -0.28
N SER A 81 8.75 8.28 -1.23
CA SER A 81 9.79 9.32 -1.17
C SER A 81 9.31 10.67 -1.73
N LEU A 82 8.01 10.80 -2.03
CA LEU A 82 7.45 12.00 -2.64
C LEU A 82 7.27 13.13 -1.61
N SER A 83 7.60 14.34 -2.02
CA SER A 83 7.32 15.54 -1.25
C SER A 83 5.90 16.02 -1.53
N LEU A 84 5.10 16.21 -0.48
CA LEU A 84 3.75 16.74 -0.61
C LEU A 84 3.79 18.24 -0.94
N VAL A 85 3.08 18.65 -1.99
CA VAL A 85 2.91 20.05 -2.39
C VAL A 85 1.42 20.40 -2.46
N ASN A 86 1.09 21.69 -2.30
CA ASN A 86 -0.31 22.11 -2.25
C ASN A 86 -1.02 22.01 -3.60
N ARG A 87 -0.32 22.26 -4.69
CA ARG A 87 -0.84 22.23 -6.08
C ARG A 87 0.30 21.95 -7.05
N GLU A 88 -0.04 21.50 -8.27
CA GLU A 88 0.88 21.36 -9.39
C GLU A 88 2.11 20.48 -9.08
N GLY A 89 1.86 19.33 -8.44
CA GLY A 89 2.86 18.28 -8.26
C GLY A 89 3.16 17.56 -9.58
N ASP A 90 4.27 16.84 -9.64
CA ASP A 90 4.54 15.87 -10.72
C ASP A 90 3.40 14.84 -10.81
N LEU A 91 2.87 14.45 -9.65
CA LEU A 91 1.67 13.65 -9.49
C LEU A 91 0.57 14.51 -8.86
N ASN A 92 -0.66 14.32 -9.34
CA ASN A 92 -1.82 15.03 -8.81
C ASN A 92 -2.95 14.05 -8.55
N LEU A 93 -3.48 14.07 -7.33
CA LEU A 93 -4.58 13.24 -6.87
C LEU A 93 -5.73 14.14 -6.43
N GLU A 94 -6.89 13.93 -7.03
CA GLU A 94 -8.14 14.61 -6.68
C GLU A 94 -9.29 13.61 -6.67
N GLY A 95 -10.33 13.86 -5.90
CA GLY A 95 -11.45 12.95 -5.86
C GLY A 95 -12.62 13.42 -5.01
N SER A 96 -13.62 12.55 -4.93
CA SER A 96 -14.80 12.76 -4.11
C SER A 96 -15.32 11.46 -3.53
N ILE A 97 -15.86 11.51 -2.33
CA ILE A 97 -16.61 10.40 -1.73
C ILE A 97 -17.97 10.39 -2.41
N THR A 98 -18.31 9.27 -3.05
CA THR A 98 -19.52 9.17 -3.87
C THR A 98 -20.58 8.26 -3.27
N GLN A 99 -20.18 7.46 -2.28
CA GLN A 99 -21.07 6.51 -1.63
C GLN A 99 -20.76 6.44 -0.13
N TYR A 100 -21.83 6.47 0.65
CA TYR A 100 -21.85 6.14 2.07
C TYR A 100 -23.19 5.46 2.34
N ASN A 101 -23.19 4.13 2.45
CA ASN A 101 -24.43 3.37 2.48
C ASN A 101 -24.42 2.29 3.54
N LEU A 102 -25.50 2.26 4.32
CA LEU A 102 -25.78 1.21 5.28
C LEU A 102 -26.84 0.27 4.69
N SER A 103 -26.53 -1.02 4.63
CA SER A 103 -27.48 -2.04 4.15
C SER A 103 -27.50 -3.26 5.08
N PRO A 104 -28.70 -3.74 5.44
CA PRO A 104 -28.81 -5.00 6.18
C PRO A 104 -28.38 -6.18 5.31
N ILE A 105 -27.69 -7.14 5.92
CA ILE A 105 -27.33 -8.40 5.27
C ILE A 105 -28.31 -9.47 5.75
N ALA A 106 -29.01 -10.08 4.80
CA ALA A 106 -29.90 -11.18 5.11
C ALA A 106 -29.09 -12.38 5.64
N PRO A 107 -29.51 -13.02 6.73
CA PRO A 107 -28.91 -14.26 7.20
C PRO A 107 -28.98 -15.31 6.08
N VAL A 108 -27.83 -15.91 5.74
CA VAL A 108 -27.83 -17.04 4.81
C VAL A 108 -28.37 -18.25 5.57
N ALA A 109 -29.58 -18.72 5.23
CA ALA A 109 -30.14 -19.93 5.75
C ALA A 109 -29.33 -21.13 5.24
N GLY A 110 -28.54 -21.75 6.11
CA GLY A 110 -27.77 -22.95 5.77
C GLY A 110 -26.96 -23.46 6.94
N GLN A 111 -27.25 -24.70 7.34
CA GLN A 111 -26.46 -25.51 8.26
C GLN A 111 -26.36 -25.03 9.72
N GLY A 112 -27.50 -24.91 10.42
CA GLY A 112 -27.57 -25.09 11.88
C GLY A 112 -26.83 -24.07 12.77
N VAL A 113 -26.28 -23.00 12.22
CA VAL A 113 -25.71 -21.90 12.99
C VAL A 113 -26.52 -20.65 12.66
N GLU A 114 -27.34 -20.18 13.59
CA GLU A 114 -27.93 -18.84 13.54
C GLU A 114 -26.79 -17.83 13.50
N ARG A 115 -26.48 -17.31 12.31
CA ARG A 115 -25.59 -16.14 12.22
C ARG A 115 -26.39 -14.92 12.63
N ALA A 116 -25.85 -14.17 13.58
CA ALA A 116 -26.42 -12.91 13.98
C ALA A 116 -26.64 -12.03 12.73
N ALA A 117 -27.76 -11.32 12.69
CA ALA A 117 -28.05 -10.37 11.63
C ALA A 117 -26.96 -9.31 11.58
N GLN A 118 -26.43 -9.04 10.40
CA GLN A 118 -25.34 -8.10 10.18
C GLN A 118 -25.81 -6.89 9.36
N THR A 119 -25.15 -5.78 9.54
CA THR A 119 -25.31 -4.59 8.71
C THR A 119 -23.97 -4.28 8.07
N ARG A 120 -24.01 -3.86 6.82
CA ARG A 120 -22.84 -3.48 6.01
C ARG A 120 -22.78 -1.98 5.87
N LEU A 121 -21.64 -1.38 6.22
CA LEU A 121 -21.29 -0.04 5.80
C LEU A 121 -20.42 -0.14 4.54
N THR A 122 -20.80 0.54 3.47
CA THR A 122 -20.03 0.65 2.24
C THR A 122 -19.65 2.12 2.01
N ILE A 123 -18.36 2.38 1.75
CA ILE A 123 -17.86 3.69 1.33
C ILE A 123 -17.29 3.55 -0.08
N GLY A 124 -17.63 4.50 -0.96
CA GLY A 124 -17.10 4.57 -2.32
C GLY A 124 -16.48 5.93 -2.57
N VAL A 125 -15.34 5.93 -3.25
CA VAL A 125 -14.56 7.13 -3.57
C VAL A 125 -14.20 7.11 -5.04
N LYS A 126 -14.52 8.17 -5.75
CA LYS A 126 -14.05 8.38 -7.12
C LYS A 126 -12.77 9.18 -7.09
N VAL A 127 -11.74 8.70 -7.77
CA VAL A 127 -10.39 9.28 -7.76
C VAL A 127 -9.92 9.51 -9.19
N LYS A 128 -9.41 10.71 -9.44
CA LYS A 128 -8.67 11.05 -10.64
C LYS A 128 -7.20 11.27 -10.28
N PHE A 129 -6.35 10.50 -10.91
CA PHE A 129 -4.90 10.55 -10.78
C PHE A 129 -4.29 11.03 -12.09
N THR A 130 -3.36 11.98 -11.99
CA THR A 130 -2.65 12.54 -13.14
C THR A 130 -1.16 12.52 -12.87
N ASN A 131 -0.41 11.82 -13.71
CA ASN A 131 1.04 11.87 -13.76
C ASN A 131 1.47 12.80 -14.91
N THR A 132 2.14 13.92 -14.60
CA THR A 132 2.58 14.89 -15.59
C THR A 132 3.77 14.39 -16.41
N LYS A 133 4.53 13.42 -15.90
CA LYS A 133 5.70 12.83 -16.55
C LYS A 133 5.34 11.63 -17.43
N ASN A 134 4.34 10.84 -17.01
CA ASN A 134 3.87 9.66 -17.75
C ASN A 134 2.34 9.61 -17.79
N LYS A 135 1.78 10.07 -18.92
CA LYS A 135 0.31 10.12 -19.10
C LYS A 135 -0.37 8.76 -19.17
N GLU A 136 0.37 7.68 -19.44
CA GLU A 136 -0.18 6.32 -19.49
C GLU A 136 -0.60 5.81 -18.11
N GLN A 137 -0.05 6.40 -17.06
CA GLN A 137 -0.42 6.09 -15.68
C GLN A 137 -1.66 6.84 -15.19
N ASN A 138 -2.21 7.76 -15.99
CA ASN A 138 -3.39 8.51 -15.61
C ASN A 138 -4.61 7.58 -15.50
N PHE A 139 -5.43 7.80 -14.49
CA PHE A 139 -6.71 7.10 -14.36
C PHE A 139 -7.79 7.99 -13.75
N ASP A 140 -9.03 7.65 -14.02
CA ASP A 140 -10.24 8.16 -13.38
C ASP A 140 -11.08 6.93 -13.01
N GLN A 141 -11.05 6.54 -11.72
CA GLN A 141 -11.59 5.26 -11.26
C GLN A 141 -12.31 5.40 -9.94
N ALA A 142 -13.34 4.57 -9.73
CA ALA A 142 -13.99 4.41 -8.44
C ALA A 142 -13.35 3.27 -7.65
N PHE A 143 -13.13 3.52 -6.37
CA PHE A 143 -12.70 2.55 -5.37
C PHE A 143 -13.80 2.42 -4.34
N SER A 144 -14.07 1.22 -3.85
CA SER A 144 -15.04 1.03 -2.78
C SER A 144 -14.62 -0.12 -1.90
N PHE A 145 -14.90 0.04 -0.62
CA PHE A 145 -14.72 -1.02 0.36
C PHE A 145 -15.88 -1.04 1.33
N TYR A 146 -16.07 -2.17 2.01
CA TYR A 146 -17.14 -2.32 2.98
C TYR A 146 -16.66 -3.06 4.22
N GLN A 147 -17.37 -2.86 5.30
CA GLN A 147 -17.21 -3.65 6.52
C GLN A 147 -18.54 -3.98 7.14
N ASP A 148 -18.66 -5.22 7.59
CA ASP A 148 -19.85 -5.73 8.22
C ASP A 148 -19.73 -5.63 9.75
N PHE A 149 -20.81 -5.29 10.41
CA PHE A 149 -20.89 -5.26 11.86
C PHE A 149 -22.19 -5.89 12.36
N ASP A 150 -22.15 -6.38 13.61
CA ASP A 150 -23.29 -7.04 14.25
C ASP A 150 -24.39 -6.02 14.56
N GLN A 151 -25.64 -6.34 14.19
CA GLN A 151 -26.81 -5.49 14.46
C GLN A 151 -27.12 -5.29 15.94
N SER A 152 -26.56 -6.13 16.83
CA SER A 152 -26.67 -5.92 18.28
C SER A 152 -25.91 -4.68 18.76
N LYS A 153 -24.94 -4.20 17.97
CA LYS A 153 -24.17 -2.98 18.26
C LYS A 153 -24.87 -1.75 17.70
N SER A 154 -24.92 -0.68 18.47
CA SER A 154 -25.36 0.62 17.96
C SER A 154 -24.38 1.10 16.88
N PHE A 155 -24.92 1.49 15.71
CA PHE A 155 -24.08 2.03 14.62
C PHE A 155 -23.22 3.21 15.08
N ALA A 156 -23.80 4.14 15.84
CA ALA A 156 -23.07 5.30 16.37
C ALA A 156 -21.84 4.92 17.23
N ALA A 157 -21.85 3.75 17.87
CA ALA A 157 -20.74 3.30 18.68
C ALA A 157 -19.57 2.72 17.84
N VAL A 158 -19.85 2.24 16.64
CA VAL A 158 -18.87 1.57 15.76
C VAL A 158 -18.54 2.36 14.49
N GLU A 159 -19.32 3.40 14.18
CA GLU A 159 -19.22 4.17 12.94
C GLU A 159 -17.79 4.67 12.69
N LYS A 160 -17.17 5.28 13.69
CA LYS A 160 -15.81 5.83 13.55
C LYS A 160 -14.79 4.75 13.20
N GLU A 161 -14.83 3.62 13.90
CA GLU A 161 -13.92 2.48 13.66
C GLU A 161 -14.13 1.89 12.26
N LEU A 162 -15.39 1.74 11.84
CA LEU A 162 -15.73 1.26 10.50
C LEU A 162 -15.21 2.21 9.41
N ILE A 163 -15.43 3.52 9.57
CA ILE A 163 -14.92 4.53 8.64
C ILE A 163 -13.39 4.47 8.54
N GLU A 164 -12.70 4.36 9.67
CA GLU A 164 -11.24 4.29 9.72
C GLU A 164 -10.73 3.06 8.96
N SER A 165 -11.28 1.88 9.25
CA SER A 165 -10.88 0.63 8.61
C SER A 165 -11.17 0.61 7.11
N ILE A 166 -12.34 1.07 6.69
CA ILE A 166 -12.72 1.15 5.27
C ILE A 166 -11.83 2.15 4.53
N SER A 167 -11.60 3.32 5.14
CA SER A 167 -10.74 4.36 4.55
C SER A 167 -9.32 3.88 4.34
N ASP A 168 -8.74 3.18 5.33
CA ASP A 168 -7.39 2.63 5.24
C ASP A 168 -7.24 1.67 4.06
N GLN A 169 -8.24 0.80 3.83
CA GLN A 169 -8.23 -0.12 2.70
C GLN A 169 -8.36 0.61 1.35
N ILE A 170 -9.28 1.58 1.25
CA ILE A 170 -9.44 2.36 0.02
C ILE A 170 -8.16 3.15 -0.29
N ILE A 171 -7.54 3.77 0.74
CA ILE A 171 -6.29 4.52 0.57
C ILE A 171 -5.15 3.62 0.12
N LEU A 172 -5.05 2.41 0.67
CA LEU A 172 -4.09 1.40 0.23
C LEU A 172 -4.28 1.04 -1.25
N ASP A 173 -5.53 0.83 -1.68
CA ASP A 173 -5.84 0.48 -3.06
C ASP A 173 -5.52 1.64 -4.03
N ILE A 174 -5.83 2.89 -3.62
CA ILE A 174 -5.47 4.10 -4.38
C ILE A 174 -3.94 4.23 -4.49
N PHE A 175 -3.22 4.06 -3.39
CA PHE A 175 -1.77 4.13 -3.35
C PHE A 175 -1.13 3.08 -4.28
N ASN A 176 -1.55 1.84 -4.16
CA ASN A 176 -1.07 0.75 -4.99
C ASN A 176 -1.34 1.01 -6.48
N LYS A 177 -2.54 1.48 -6.83
CA LYS A 177 -2.88 1.83 -8.21
C LYS A 177 -2.07 3.00 -8.76
N SER A 178 -1.72 3.96 -7.89
CA SER A 178 -1.03 5.19 -8.29
C SER A 178 0.48 5.00 -8.42
N LEU A 179 1.11 4.24 -7.51
CA LEU A 179 2.56 4.20 -7.34
C LEU A 179 3.18 2.81 -7.50
N ALA A 180 2.41 1.72 -7.35
CA ALA A 180 2.93 0.39 -7.60
C ALA A 180 2.78 0.07 -9.10
N ASN A 181 3.89 -0.16 -9.78
CA ASN A 181 3.90 -0.67 -11.14
C ASN A 181 3.52 -2.16 -11.10
N TRP A 182 2.32 -2.46 -11.54
CA TRP A 182 1.85 -3.83 -11.83
C TRP A 182 1.90 -4.07 -13.33
#